data_9544ab27fd28350ac296b3af8f50a6c5
#
_entry.id   9544ab27fd28350ac296b3af8f50a6c5
#
_cell.length_a   1.000
_cell.length_b   1.000
_cell.length_c   1.000
_cell.angle_alpha   90.00
_cell.angle_beta   90.00
_cell.angle_gamma   90.00
#
_symmetry.space_group_name_H-M   'P 1'
#
loop_
_entity.id
_entity.type
_entity.pdbx_description
1 polymer ?
#
loop_
_entity_poly.entity_id
_entity_poly.type
_entity_poly.pdbx_seq_one_letter_code
_entity_poly.pdbx_strand_id
1 'polypeptide(L)'
;MNIIVGTKLNYILRSKVEIMNKVKEKVLIISEVFYPEIGSGANRITNLVIELKKNGYMVDVVTSEPSYPNKDIYKEEGYRDLEKENDIYTGSNIHRVRTSKVKRTTNFFIRLYIYINFFFKSIFSIIFRRSKYNLVIATIPSPFSGVLGIIAKIRFRCKFILDIRDLWPECIKNVGLFRKNKFLLKIAYVLEKVILKFTDSIVINSNGFKEYINKNKYNKRVVFIPNGLQISEIEGYEKIRRKTNKHRKFTVIYTGMIGLPQNVTSLVRVARNLRHIEDIEFKIIGTGIQREKVLELIDHYDLKNIRVYNPMPKNKVVEEVAKCHIGLAHLRKDSAFDLVIPGKIIDYMGIGIPIVAGVEGYAAKVINDSESGLVVEPDDYVGLSKAIMKIYNDKKSYEYYSKNGMDYCLNNFCVENNLIKYIDLIERVTRRNDYVKKDRDVRMESLHQ
;
A
#
# COMPACT_ATOMS: atom_id res chain seq x y z
N MET A 1 -28.37 -17.95 -15.96
CA MET A 1 -27.23 -17.07 -15.63
C MET A 1 -27.47 -15.59 -15.98
N ASN A 2 -28.37 -15.23 -16.89
CA ASN A 2 -28.62 -13.83 -17.29
C ASN A 2 -29.57 -13.03 -16.39
N ILE A 3 -30.32 -13.65 -15.48
CA ILE A 3 -31.30 -12.94 -14.62
C ILE A 3 -30.63 -12.36 -13.37
N ILE A 4 -29.56 -12.98 -12.86
CA ILE A 4 -28.84 -12.50 -11.66
C ILE A 4 -27.94 -11.30 -11.97
N VAL A 5 -27.45 -11.18 -13.21
CA VAL A 5 -26.65 -10.03 -13.66
C VAL A 5 -27.52 -8.78 -13.84
N GLY A 6 -28.76 -8.94 -14.35
CA GLY A 6 -29.68 -7.83 -14.55
C GLY A 6 -30.20 -7.20 -13.24
N THR A 7 -30.42 -7.99 -12.18
CA THR A 7 -30.88 -7.48 -10.88
C THR A 7 -29.75 -6.76 -10.11
N LYS A 8 -28.51 -7.22 -10.20
CA LYS A 8 -27.35 -6.51 -9.63
C LYS A 8 -27.06 -5.18 -10.36
N LEU A 9 -27.20 -5.17 -11.69
CA LEU A 9 -26.99 -3.95 -12.48
C LEU A 9 -28.07 -2.90 -12.21
N ASN A 10 -29.33 -3.30 -12.07
CA ASN A 10 -30.44 -2.42 -11.74
C ASN A 10 -30.38 -1.90 -10.29
N TYR A 11 -29.87 -2.68 -9.34
CA TYR A 11 -29.63 -2.23 -7.96
C TYR A 11 -28.49 -1.18 -7.92
N ILE A 12 -27.43 -1.41 -8.70
CA ILE A 12 -26.30 -0.46 -8.83
C ILE A 12 -26.75 0.83 -9.55
N LEU A 13 -27.61 0.74 -10.56
CA LEU A 13 -28.13 1.91 -11.28
C LEU A 13 -29.12 2.72 -10.42
N ARG A 14 -30.02 2.09 -9.68
CA ARG A 14 -30.94 2.78 -8.75
C ARG A 14 -30.19 3.42 -7.58
N SER A 15 -29.21 2.75 -7.01
CA SER A 15 -28.34 3.36 -5.97
C SER A 15 -27.55 4.56 -6.51
N LYS A 16 -27.11 4.55 -7.76
CA LYS A 16 -26.46 5.71 -8.39
C LYS A 16 -27.40 6.91 -8.58
N VAL A 17 -28.65 6.70 -8.91
CA VAL A 17 -29.62 7.79 -9.13
C VAL A 17 -30.07 8.40 -7.79
N GLU A 18 -30.24 7.61 -6.73
CA GLU A 18 -30.55 8.13 -5.37
C GLU A 18 -29.38 8.87 -4.72
N ILE A 19 -28.14 8.50 -5.07
CA ILE A 19 -26.92 9.15 -4.58
C ILE A 19 -26.73 10.55 -5.20
N MET A 20 -27.27 10.82 -6.40
CA MET A 20 -27.05 12.11 -7.11
C MET A 20 -27.76 13.31 -6.48
N ASN A 21 -28.68 13.16 -5.54
CA ASN A 21 -29.52 14.24 -4.98
C ASN A 21 -29.25 14.61 -3.51
N LYS A 22 -28.28 14.02 -2.81
CA LYS A 22 -27.91 14.43 -1.45
C LYS A 22 -26.72 15.39 -1.46
N VAL A 23 -26.83 16.47 -0.68
CA VAL A 23 -25.70 17.35 -0.32
C VAL A 23 -24.59 16.46 0.26
N LYS A 24 -23.49 16.38 -0.46
CA LYS A 24 -22.45 15.38 -0.23
C LYS A 24 -21.53 15.82 0.89
N GLU A 25 -21.25 14.89 1.76
CA GLU A 25 -20.37 15.10 2.92
C GLU A 25 -18.98 15.55 2.49
N LYS A 26 -18.36 16.43 3.29
CA LYS A 26 -17.01 16.90 3.07
C LYS A 26 -16.02 16.11 3.90
N VAL A 27 -15.01 15.53 3.22
CA VAL A 27 -13.97 14.69 3.79
C VAL A 27 -12.63 15.42 3.77
N LEU A 28 -11.92 15.39 4.90
CA LEU A 28 -10.53 15.82 5.00
C LEU A 28 -9.63 14.60 5.02
N ILE A 29 -8.69 14.51 4.08
CA ILE A 29 -7.66 13.47 4.07
C ILE A 29 -6.33 14.06 4.53
N ILE A 30 -5.67 13.39 5.48
CA ILE A 30 -4.36 13.77 6.00
C ILE A 30 -3.38 12.63 5.66
N SER A 31 -2.46 12.91 4.74
CA SER A 31 -1.46 11.94 4.29
C SER A 31 -0.15 12.63 3.96
N GLU A 32 0.97 12.10 4.45
CA GLU A 32 2.30 12.63 4.09
C GLU A 32 2.66 12.42 2.62
N VAL A 33 2.02 11.45 1.96
CA VAL A 33 2.27 11.08 0.56
C VAL A 33 0.98 11.16 -0.23
N PHE A 34 1.04 11.79 -1.39
CA PHE A 34 -0.09 11.95 -2.31
C PHE A 34 0.42 12.19 -3.72
N TYR A 35 -0.45 11.99 -4.73
CA TYR A 35 -0.14 12.31 -6.12
C TYR A 35 0.52 13.70 -6.26
N PRO A 36 1.53 13.91 -7.11
CA PRO A 36 2.11 12.96 -8.07
C PRO A 36 3.23 12.07 -7.50
N GLU A 37 3.41 11.99 -6.18
CA GLU A 37 4.47 11.19 -5.58
C GLU A 37 4.35 9.70 -5.94
N ILE A 38 5.48 9.09 -6.32
CA ILE A 38 5.54 7.70 -6.75
C ILE A 38 5.57 6.78 -5.51
N GLY A 39 4.69 5.78 -5.48
CA GLY A 39 4.70 4.75 -4.46
C GLY A 39 3.31 4.26 -4.05
N SER A 40 3.25 3.04 -3.50
CA SER A 40 1.99 2.37 -3.13
C SER A 40 1.12 3.19 -2.18
N GLY A 41 1.75 3.92 -1.25
CA GLY A 41 1.02 4.79 -0.33
C GLY A 41 0.36 5.99 -1.00
N ALA A 42 1.06 6.63 -1.94
CA ALA A 42 0.50 7.73 -2.71
C ALA A 42 -0.63 7.23 -3.62
N ASN A 43 -0.41 6.13 -4.35
CA ASN A 43 -1.42 5.52 -5.21
C ASN A 43 -2.70 5.16 -4.44
N ARG A 44 -2.56 4.57 -3.23
CA ARG A 44 -3.70 4.23 -2.38
C ARG A 44 -4.57 5.44 -2.07
N ILE A 45 -3.96 6.53 -1.63
CA ILE A 45 -4.70 7.75 -1.26
C ILE A 45 -5.24 8.47 -2.49
N THR A 46 -4.51 8.47 -3.58
CA THR A 46 -4.95 9.04 -4.85
C THR A 46 -6.20 8.31 -5.37
N ASN A 47 -6.19 6.98 -5.39
CA ASN A 47 -7.34 6.17 -5.79
C ASN A 47 -8.54 6.40 -4.87
N LEU A 48 -8.31 6.54 -3.55
CA LEU A 48 -9.37 6.87 -2.60
C LEU A 48 -9.99 8.25 -2.88
N VAL A 49 -9.18 9.27 -3.17
CA VAL A 49 -9.67 10.62 -3.52
C VAL A 49 -10.51 10.58 -4.79
N ILE A 50 -10.01 9.91 -5.84
CA ILE A 50 -10.73 9.76 -7.11
C ILE A 50 -12.08 9.07 -6.86
N GLU A 51 -12.12 7.99 -6.12
CA GLU A 51 -13.35 7.23 -5.90
C GLU A 51 -14.35 7.98 -5.01
N LEU A 52 -13.88 8.68 -3.97
CA LEU A 52 -14.72 9.57 -3.16
C LEU A 52 -15.38 10.65 -4.04
N LYS A 53 -14.62 11.28 -4.94
CA LYS A 53 -15.16 12.28 -5.87
C LYS A 53 -16.18 11.69 -6.84
N LYS A 54 -15.90 10.52 -7.42
CA LYS A 54 -16.87 9.81 -8.30
C LYS A 54 -18.17 9.49 -7.57
N ASN A 55 -18.08 9.19 -6.27
CA ASN A 55 -19.25 9.00 -5.42
C ASN A 55 -19.80 10.30 -4.85
N GLY A 56 -19.20 11.45 -5.24
CA GLY A 56 -19.63 12.81 -5.05
C GLY A 56 -19.38 13.40 -3.69
N TYR A 57 -18.42 12.90 -2.97
CA TYR A 57 -17.89 13.58 -1.79
C TYR A 57 -17.06 14.79 -2.21
N MET A 58 -17.13 15.85 -1.42
CA MET A 58 -16.13 16.94 -1.49
C MET A 58 -14.90 16.51 -0.70
N VAL A 59 -13.72 16.55 -1.31
CA VAL A 59 -12.50 16.07 -0.68
C VAL A 59 -11.44 17.15 -0.63
N ASP A 60 -10.95 17.46 0.56
CA ASP A 60 -9.73 18.25 0.75
C ASP A 60 -8.59 17.37 1.24
N VAL A 61 -7.37 17.69 0.84
CA VAL A 61 -6.18 16.90 1.20
C VAL A 61 -5.14 17.80 1.87
N VAL A 62 -4.60 17.37 3.00
CA VAL A 62 -3.40 17.94 3.61
C VAL A 62 -2.27 16.93 3.40
N THR A 63 -1.24 17.33 2.66
CA THR A 63 -0.13 16.47 2.27
C THR A 63 1.19 17.24 2.25
N SER A 64 2.31 16.54 2.10
CA SER A 64 3.57 17.22 1.87
C SER A 64 3.89 17.33 0.37
N GLU A 65 4.83 18.22 0.01
CA GLU A 65 5.36 18.28 -1.36
C GLU A 65 5.93 16.93 -1.77
N PRO A 66 5.74 16.50 -3.04
CA PRO A 66 6.31 15.25 -3.53
C PRO A 66 7.85 15.35 -3.54
N SER A 67 8.51 14.25 -3.15
CA SER A 67 9.97 14.25 -3.03
C SER A 67 10.64 12.87 -3.23
N TYR A 68 9.87 11.81 -3.46
CA TYR A 68 10.40 10.48 -3.71
C TYR A 68 10.20 10.08 -5.18
N PRO A 69 11.19 9.46 -5.85
CA PRO A 69 12.52 9.08 -5.35
C PRO A 69 13.49 10.26 -5.24
N ASN A 70 13.31 11.30 -6.06
CA ASN A 70 14.09 12.53 -6.06
C ASN A 70 13.16 13.72 -6.30
N LYS A 71 13.38 14.84 -5.60
CA LYS A 71 12.57 16.05 -5.71
C LYS A 71 12.68 16.72 -7.09
N ASP A 72 13.81 16.53 -7.76
CA ASP A 72 14.07 17.18 -9.04
C ASP A 72 13.23 16.61 -10.19
N ILE A 73 12.81 15.36 -10.11
CA ILE A 73 11.89 14.75 -11.08
C ILE A 73 10.58 15.58 -11.20
N TYR A 74 10.10 16.13 -10.10
CA TYR A 74 8.85 16.90 -10.07
C TYR A 74 9.01 18.35 -10.55
N LYS A 75 10.22 18.75 -10.97
CA LYS A 75 10.48 20.03 -11.63
C LYS A 75 10.44 19.94 -13.15
N GLU A 76 10.51 18.73 -13.70
CA GLU A 76 10.41 18.47 -15.14
C GLU A 76 9.00 18.81 -15.64
N GLU A 77 8.90 19.34 -16.88
CA GLU A 77 7.64 19.83 -17.45
C GLU A 77 6.52 18.79 -17.41
N GLY A 78 6.81 17.54 -17.73
CA GLY A 78 5.83 16.46 -17.70
C GLY A 78 5.21 16.16 -16.31
N TYR A 79 5.84 16.62 -15.21
CA TYR A 79 5.29 16.50 -13.87
C TYR A 79 4.60 17.77 -13.37
N ARG A 80 4.98 18.94 -13.89
CA ARG A 80 4.32 20.24 -13.58
C ARG A 80 2.93 20.33 -14.18
N ASP A 81 2.76 19.80 -15.38
CA ASP A 81 1.49 19.85 -16.11
C ASP A 81 0.50 18.80 -15.56
N LEU A 82 0.99 17.68 -15.03
CA LEU A 82 0.15 16.70 -14.33
C LEU A 82 -0.65 17.28 -13.15
N GLU A 83 -0.16 18.35 -12.50
CA GLU A 83 -0.93 19.04 -11.46
C GLU A 83 -2.06 19.93 -12.02
N LYS A 84 -1.93 20.44 -13.24
CA LYS A 84 -2.89 21.36 -13.85
C LYS A 84 -3.99 20.66 -14.65
N GLU A 85 -3.66 19.55 -15.28
CA GLU A 85 -4.54 18.86 -16.23
C GLU A 85 -5.38 17.73 -15.60
N ASN A 86 -5.17 17.40 -14.34
CA ASN A 86 -5.77 16.21 -13.76
C ASN A 86 -7.06 16.53 -13.00
N ASP A 87 -8.15 15.83 -13.34
CA ASP A 87 -9.46 15.86 -12.66
C ASP A 87 -9.41 15.62 -11.14
N ILE A 88 -8.28 15.09 -10.64
CA ILE A 88 -8.03 14.91 -9.20
C ILE A 88 -8.09 16.27 -8.48
N TYR A 89 -7.65 17.34 -9.12
CA TYR A 89 -7.58 18.68 -8.53
C TYR A 89 -8.88 19.48 -8.66
N THR A 90 -9.71 19.15 -9.64
CA THR A 90 -10.96 19.86 -9.87
C THR A 90 -11.90 19.71 -8.68
N GLY A 91 -12.24 20.82 -8.01
CA GLY A 91 -13.14 20.84 -6.84
C GLY A 91 -12.54 20.27 -5.55
N SER A 92 -11.23 20.02 -5.48
CA SER A 92 -10.51 19.61 -4.26
C SER A 92 -9.52 20.70 -3.84
N ASN A 93 -9.43 20.97 -2.52
CA ASN A 93 -8.42 21.87 -1.98
C ASN A 93 -7.24 21.06 -1.45
N ILE A 94 -6.16 20.95 -2.25
CA ILE A 94 -4.95 20.22 -1.88
C ILE A 94 -3.94 21.18 -1.27
N HIS A 95 -3.78 21.07 0.03
CA HIS A 95 -2.81 21.85 0.78
C HIS A 95 -1.48 21.09 0.92
N ARG A 96 -0.46 21.53 0.17
CA ARG A 96 0.88 20.97 0.21
C ARG A 96 1.75 21.70 1.21
N VAL A 97 2.18 20.96 2.22
CA VAL A 97 3.11 21.46 3.22
C VAL A 97 4.54 21.34 2.70
N ARG A 98 5.25 22.44 2.63
CA ARG A 98 6.66 22.49 2.25
C ARG A 98 7.51 21.78 3.32
N THR A 99 8.08 20.63 2.97
CA THR A 99 8.99 19.86 3.84
C THR A 99 10.44 20.02 3.38
N SER A 100 11.40 19.61 4.22
CA SER A 100 12.81 19.64 3.86
C SER A 100 13.13 18.70 2.68
N LYS A 101 14.29 18.93 2.05
CA LYS A 101 14.67 18.41 0.73
C LYS A 101 14.62 16.90 0.53
N VAL A 102 14.58 16.05 1.56
CA VAL A 102 14.69 14.60 1.44
C VAL A 102 13.70 13.89 2.38
N LYS A 103 12.66 13.25 1.87
CA LYS A 103 11.69 12.47 2.67
C LYS A 103 12.21 11.10 3.11
N ARG A 104 13.00 10.43 2.29
CA ARG A 104 13.52 9.09 2.58
C ARG A 104 15.01 9.13 2.85
N THR A 105 15.35 9.13 4.12
CA THR A 105 16.71 9.01 4.63
C THR A 105 16.80 7.84 5.59
N THR A 106 17.96 7.21 5.66
CA THR A 106 18.29 6.21 6.68
C THR A 106 18.55 6.85 8.05
N ASN A 107 18.85 8.16 8.07
CA ASN A 107 19.11 8.90 9.30
C ASN A 107 17.80 9.12 10.07
N PHE A 108 17.72 8.55 11.26
CA PHE A 108 16.55 8.63 12.13
C PHE A 108 16.18 10.08 12.50
N PHE A 109 17.16 10.91 12.84
CA PHE A 109 16.91 12.30 13.28
C PHE A 109 16.38 13.17 12.14
N ILE A 110 16.87 12.97 10.93
CA ILE A 110 16.36 13.68 9.74
C ILE A 110 14.92 13.25 9.46
N ARG A 111 14.61 11.96 9.57
CA ARG A 111 13.23 11.47 9.41
C ARG A 111 12.30 12.04 10.48
N LEU A 112 12.72 12.04 11.73
CA LEU A 112 11.96 12.62 12.84
C LEU A 112 11.71 14.11 12.60
N TYR A 113 12.74 14.86 12.21
CA TYR A 113 12.60 16.28 11.85
C TYR A 113 11.59 16.51 10.74
N ILE A 114 11.60 15.68 9.68
CA ILE A 114 10.64 15.78 8.57
C ILE A 114 9.21 15.58 9.07
N TYR A 115 8.98 14.58 9.92
CA TYR A 115 7.67 14.29 10.49
C TYR A 115 7.18 15.40 11.40
N ILE A 116 8.06 15.94 12.25
CA ILE A 116 7.76 17.08 13.15
C ILE A 116 7.46 18.33 12.32
N ASN A 117 8.24 18.62 11.30
CA ASN A 117 8.01 19.77 10.41
C ASN A 117 6.66 19.67 9.68
N PHE A 118 6.34 18.48 9.14
CA PHE A 118 5.03 18.21 8.55
C PHE A 118 3.91 18.44 9.57
N PHE A 119 4.06 17.91 10.78
CA PHE A 119 3.09 18.00 11.85
C PHE A 119 2.76 19.45 12.20
N PHE A 120 3.75 20.28 12.57
CA PHE A 120 3.52 21.65 12.98
C PHE A 120 2.91 22.50 11.87
N LYS A 121 3.39 22.39 10.62
CA LYS A 121 2.82 23.13 9.51
C LYS A 121 1.40 22.69 9.17
N SER A 122 1.11 21.40 9.30
CA SER A 122 -0.23 20.87 9.07
C SER A 122 -1.22 21.26 10.16
N ILE A 123 -0.79 21.41 11.41
CA ILE A 123 -1.64 21.94 12.51
C ILE A 123 -2.19 23.32 12.13
N PHE A 124 -1.34 24.24 11.70
CA PHE A 124 -1.78 25.58 11.27
C PHE A 124 -2.82 25.48 10.17
N SER A 125 -2.56 24.65 9.16
CA SER A 125 -3.52 24.42 8.06
C SER A 125 -4.87 23.89 8.56
N ILE A 126 -4.89 23.02 9.56
CA ILE A 126 -6.11 22.42 10.10
C ILE A 126 -6.85 23.41 11.00
N ILE A 127 -6.16 24.09 11.93
CA ILE A 127 -6.78 24.97 12.93
C ILE A 127 -7.43 26.20 12.27
N PHE A 128 -6.73 26.82 11.32
CA PHE A 128 -7.20 28.04 10.65
C PHE A 128 -8.11 27.79 9.44
N ARG A 129 -8.40 26.52 9.13
CA ARG A 129 -9.31 26.17 8.04
C ARG A 129 -10.75 26.50 8.40
N ARG A 130 -11.41 27.27 7.54
CA ARG A 130 -12.80 27.71 7.73
C ARG A 130 -13.86 26.67 7.33
N SER A 131 -13.47 25.70 6.50
CA SER A 131 -14.36 24.62 6.03
C SER A 131 -14.81 23.73 7.19
N LYS A 132 -16.06 23.25 7.12
CA LYS A 132 -16.57 22.18 8.00
C LYS A 132 -16.37 20.85 7.31
N TYR A 133 -16.03 19.83 8.08
CA TYR A 133 -15.86 18.45 7.59
C TYR A 133 -16.76 17.50 8.39
N ASN A 134 -17.29 16.49 7.72
CA ASN A 134 -18.09 15.42 8.32
C ASN A 134 -17.22 14.24 8.75
N LEU A 135 -16.07 14.09 8.06
CA LEU A 135 -15.15 13.01 8.27
C LEU A 135 -13.70 13.49 8.06
N VAL A 136 -12.80 12.97 8.89
CA VAL A 136 -11.36 13.01 8.65
C VAL A 136 -10.84 11.59 8.45
N ILE A 137 -9.96 11.41 7.47
CA ILE A 137 -9.21 10.18 7.22
C ILE A 137 -7.73 10.52 7.35
N ALA A 138 -7.04 9.90 8.32
CA ALA A 138 -5.59 10.07 8.44
C ALA A 138 -4.89 8.74 8.18
N THR A 139 -3.79 8.78 7.42
CA THR A 139 -3.02 7.58 7.08
C THR A 139 -1.66 7.59 7.77
N ILE A 140 -1.32 6.45 8.37
CA ILE A 140 0.00 6.22 8.99
C ILE A 140 0.83 5.28 8.08
N PRO A 141 2.18 5.41 8.01
CA PRO A 141 3.05 5.03 9.13
C PRO A 141 3.49 6.14 10.08
N SER A 142 3.39 7.40 9.75
CA SER A 142 3.78 8.43 10.72
C SER A 142 2.72 8.60 11.81
N PRO A 143 3.06 8.43 13.10
CA PRO A 143 2.11 8.63 14.19
C PRO A 143 1.59 10.07 14.24
N PHE A 144 2.36 11.02 13.74
CA PHE A 144 1.97 12.43 13.70
C PHE A 144 0.76 12.68 12.81
N SER A 145 0.60 11.92 11.72
CA SER A 145 -0.63 11.98 10.92
C SER A 145 -1.85 11.52 11.72
N GLY A 146 -1.71 10.49 12.56
CA GLY A 146 -2.76 10.05 13.47
C GLY A 146 -3.14 11.12 14.50
N VAL A 147 -2.15 11.82 15.07
CA VAL A 147 -2.38 12.96 16.01
C VAL A 147 -3.08 14.11 15.29
N LEU A 148 -2.68 14.43 14.05
CA LEU A 148 -3.38 15.43 13.23
C LEU A 148 -4.84 15.02 12.98
N GLY A 149 -5.11 13.73 12.80
CA GLY A 149 -6.47 13.19 12.70
C GLY A 149 -7.30 13.46 13.96
N ILE A 150 -6.71 13.30 15.16
CA ILE A 150 -7.38 13.63 16.43
C ILE A 150 -7.67 15.13 16.52
N ILE A 151 -6.69 15.98 16.20
CA ILE A 151 -6.84 17.44 16.21
C ILE A 151 -7.95 17.86 15.26
N ALA A 152 -7.99 17.32 14.04
CA ALA A 152 -9.02 17.59 13.06
C ALA A 152 -10.40 17.11 13.53
N LYS A 153 -10.50 15.89 14.10
CA LYS A 153 -11.74 15.37 14.71
C LYS A 153 -12.31 16.34 15.76
N ILE A 154 -11.49 16.82 16.67
CA ILE A 154 -11.90 17.74 17.74
C ILE A 154 -12.27 19.10 17.16
N ARG A 155 -11.42 19.66 16.26
CA ARG A 155 -11.60 20.97 15.66
C ARG A 155 -12.88 21.09 14.83
N PHE A 156 -13.20 20.04 14.07
CA PHE A 156 -14.36 20.03 13.18
C PHE A 156 -15.56 19.29 13.75
N ARG A 157 -15.42 18.67 14.93
CA ARG A 157 -16.45 17.83 15.57
C ARG A 157 -16.99 16.74 14.63
N CYS A 158 -16.07 16.11 13.89
CA CYS A 158 -16.37 15.12 12.85
C CYS A 158 -15.96 13.71 13.27
N LYS A 159 -16.25 12.71 12.43
CA LYS A 159 -15.74 11.33 12.58
C LYS A 159 -14.30 11.21 12.13
N PHE A 160 -13.61 10.18 12.64
CA PHE A 160 -12.21 9.91 12.33
C PHE A 160 -11.99 8.44 11.96
N ILE A 161 -11.52 8.21 10.72
CA ILE A 161 -11.05 6.91 10.24
C ILE A 161 -9.52 6.95 10.18
N LEU A 162 -8.87 5.96 10.82
CA LEU A 162 -7.43 5.76 10.74
C LEU A 162 -7.12 4.67 9.71
N ASP A 163 -6.34 5.00 8.67
CA ASP A 163 -5.86 4.06 7.67
C ASP A 163 -4.43 3.62 8.01
N ILE A 164 -4.28 2.38 8.50
CA ILE A 164 -3.02 1.80 8.97
C ILE A 164 -2.38 1.03 7.82
N ARG A 165 -1.24 1.53 7.32
CA ARG A 165 -0.45 0.88 6.27
C ARG A 165 0.74 0.10 6.80
N ASP A 166 1.27 0.54 7.94
CA ASP A 166 2.32 -0.14 8.69
C ASP A 166 1.97 -0.05 10.18
N LEU A 167 2.18 -1.15 10.92
CA LEU A 167 1.97 -1.15 12.37
C LEU A 167 3.10 -0.39 13.07
N TRP A 168 2.83 0.84 13.41
CA TRP A 168 3.68 1.62 14.28
C TRP A 168 3.19 1.46 15.74
N PRO A 169 4.07 1.20 16.73
CA PRO A 169 5.52 1.19 16.66
C PRO A 169 6.17 -0.16 16.34
N GLU A 170 5.41 -1.22 16.07
CA GLU A 170 5.94 -2.56 15.83
C GLU A 170 7.00 -2.59 14.71
N CYS A 171 6.75 -1.89 13.61
CA CYS A 171 7.68 -1.86 12.47
C CYS A 171 9.03 -1.17 12.78
N ILE A 172 9.15 -0.45 13.91
CA ILE A 172 10.37 0.26 14.29
C ILE A 172 11.01 -0.24 15.59
N LYS A 173 10.35 -1.15 16.34
CA LYS A 173 10.84 -1.61 17.65
C LYS A 173 12.23 -2.23 17.60
N ASN A 174 12.55 -2.90 16.48
CA ASN A 174 13.82 -3.56 16.26
C ASN A 174 14.85 -2.70 15.52
N VAL A 175 14.55 -1.40 15.28
CA VAL A 175 15.35 -0.51 14.44
C VAL A 175 15.88 0.68 15.23
N GLY A 176 17.17 0.99 15.03
CA GLY A 176 17.80 2.22 15.50
C GLY A 176 17.70 2.47 17.02
N LEU A 177 17.29 3.67 17.38
CA LEU A 177 17.18 4.11 18.78
C LEU A 177 16.11 3.36 19.58
N PHE A 178 15.02 2.94 18.94
CA PHE A 178 13.93 2.23 19.63
C PHE A 178 14.37 0.86 20.13
N ARG A 179 15.25 0.17 19.40
CA ARG A 179 15.84 -1.11 19.84
C ARG A 179 16.62 -0.95 21.15
N LYS A 180 17.31 0.19 21.34
CA LYS A 180 18.18 0.45 22.50
C LYS A 180 17.47 1.16 23.64
N ASN A 181 16.34 1.82 23.41
CA ASN A 181 15.68 2.66 24.40
C ASN A 181 14.22 2.22 24.64
N LYS A 182 14.04 1.41 25.69
CA LYS A 182 12.73 0.90 26.12
C LYS A 182 11.75 2.02 26.53
N PHE A 183 12.25 3.15 27.03
CA PHE A 183 11.41 4.29 27.43
C PHE A 183 10.78 4.97 26.21
N LEU A 184 11.57 5.23 25.17
CA LEU A 184 11.03 5.78 23.90
C LEU A 184 10.00 4.84 23.27
N LEU A 185 10.26 3.54 23.34
CA LEU A 185 9.31 2.55 22.83
C LEU A 185 8.00 2.57 23.65
N LYS A 186 8.08 2.72 24.97
CA LYS A 186 6.88 2.86 25.82
C LYS A 186 6.07 4.11 25.47
N ILE A 187 6.72 5.24 25.23
CA ILE A 187 6.06 6.48 24.78
C ILE A 187 5.34 6.23 23.43
N ALA A 188 6.01 5.54 22.52
CA ALA A 188 5.44 5.20 21.22
C ALA A 188 4.17 4.35 21.35
N TYR A 189 4.14 3.33 22.20
CA TYR A 189 2.92 2.54 22.46
C TYR A 189 1.80 3.34 23.15
N VAL A 190 2.16 4.26 24.07
CA VAL A 190 1.17 5.16 24.66
C VAL A 190 0.53 6.05 23.60
N LEU A 191 1.34 6.60 22.68
CA LEU A 191 0.87 7.44 21.59
C LEU A 191 -0.05 6.65 20.64
N GLU A 192 0.34 5.43 20.25
CA GLU A 192 -0.52 4.53 19.48
C GLU A 192 -1.88 4.31 20.17
N LYS A 193 -1.84 3.97 21.47
CA LYS A 193 -3.05 3.75 22.27
C LYS A 193 -3.97 4.96 22.27
N VAL A 194 -3.41 6.16 22.39
CA VAL A 194 -4.17 7.41 22.34
C VAL A 194 -4.80 7.59 20.96
N ILE A 195 -4.05 7.40 19.87
CA ILE A 195 -4.57 7.55 18.51
C ILE A 195 -5.73 6.57 18.28
N LEU A 196 -5.53 5.30 18.62
CA LEU A 196 -6.55 4.26 18.44
C LEU A 196 -7.80 4.50 19.31
N LYS A 197 -7.63 5.05 20.52
CA LYS A 197 -8.77 5.42 21.41
C LYS A 197 -9.67 6.47 20.76
N PHE A 198 -9.10 7.49 20.13
CA PHE A 198 -9.86 8.58 19.52
C PHE A 198 -10.43 8.25 18.13
N THR A 199 -9.96 7.18 17.51
CA THR A 199 -10.41 6.72 16.18
C THR A 199 -11.82 6.13 16.28
N ASP A 200 -12.70 6.42 15.31
CA ASP A 200 -14.05 5.83 15.22
C ASP A 200 -14.03 4.47 14.48
N SER A 201 -13.20 4.34 13.45
CA SER A 201 -12.99 3.09 12.71
C SER A 201 -11.58 3.01 12.16
N ILE A 202 -11.10 1.78 11.97
CA ILE A 202 -9.74 1.49 11.51
C ILE A 202 -9.83 0.77 10.16
N VAL A 203 -9.04 1.24 9.21
CA VAL A 203 -8.76 0.53 7.95
C VAL A 203 -7.36 -0.04 8.02
N ILE A 204 -7.20 -1.28 7.58
CA ILE A 204 -5.90 -1.97 7.52
C ILE A 204 -5.64 -2.47 6.10
N ASN A 205 -4.41 -2.37 5.63
CA ASN A 205 -3.99 -2.87 4.32
C ASN A 205 -3.45 -4.31 4.34
N SER A 206 -3.26 -4.87 5.52
CA SER A 206 -2.90 -6.28 5.72
C SER A 206 -3.79 -6.92 6.78
N ASN A 207 -4.34 -8.08 6.48
CA ASN A 207 -5.19 -8.79 7.45
C ASN A 207 -4.39 -9.32 8.65
N GLY A 208 -3.07 -9.44 8.52
CA GLY A 208 -2.18 -9.75 9.64
C GLY A 208 -2.23 -8.71 10.77
N PHE A 209 -2.60 -7.46 10.47
CA PHE A 209 -2.74 -6.42 11.51
C PHE A 209 -3.96 -6.59 12.40
N LYS A 210 -4.98 -7.33 11.93
CA LYS A 210 -6.24 -7.52 12.67
C LYS A 210 -6.02 -8.21 14.01
N GLU A 211 -5.15 -9.22 14.04
CA GLU A 211 -4.84 -9.94 15.27
C GLU A 211 -4.14 -9.04 16.30
N TYR A 212 -3.19 -8.22 15.85
CA TYR A 212 -2.50 -7.25 16.70
C TYR A 212 -3.47 -6.25 17.33
N ILE A 213 -4.39 -5.70 16.53
CA ILE A 213 -5.39 -4.73 17.02
C ILE A 213 -6.36 -5.40 17.99
N ASN A 214 -6.81 -6.62 17.73
CA ASN A 214 -7.73 -7.35 18.57
C ASN A 214 -7.08 -7.75 19.91
N LYS A 215 -5.83 -8.20 19.91
CA LYS A 215 -5.06 -8.51 21.14
C LYS A 215 -5.00 -7.32 22.10
N ASN A 216 -4.89 -6.11 21.57
CA ASN A 216 -4.82 -4.89 22.36
C ASN A 216 -6.21 -4.40 22.83
N LYS A 217 -7.29 -5.15 22.59
CA LYS A 217 -8.67 -4.90 23.08
C LYS A 217 -9.20 -3.49 22.77
N TYR A 218 -8.86 -2.93 21.62
CA TYR A 218 -9.29 -1.57 21.27
C TYR A 218 -10.81 -1.48 20.94
N ASN A 219 -11.52 -2.59 20.87
CA ASN A 219 -12.96 -2.69 20.57
C ASN A 219 -13.42 -1.72 19.47
N LYS A 220 -12.70 -1.67 18.37
CA LYS A 220 -12.94 -0.80 17.22
C LYS A 220 -13.35 -1.63 16.01
N ARG A 221 -14.17 -1.02 15.16
CA ARG A 221 -14.45 -1.62 13.86
C ARG A 221 -13.18 -1.58 13.01
N VAL A 222 -12.67 -2.74 12.63
CA VAL A 222 -11.51 -2.92 11.77
C VAL A 222 -11.97 -3.45 10.43
N VAL A 223 -11.64 -2.76 9.34
CA VAL A 223 -11.98 -3.17 7.98
C VAL A 223 -10.70 -3.41 7.19
N PHE A 224 -10.60 -4.60 6.60
CA PHE A 224 -9.49 -4.96 5.74
C PHE A 224 -9.74 -4.45 4.32
N ILE A 225 -8.88 -3.54 3.89
CA ILE A 225 -8.90 -2.94 2.55
C ILE A 225 -7.45 -2.95 2.05
N PRO A 226 -7.01 -4.01 1.34
CA PRO A 226 -5.64 -4.14 0.89
C PRO A 226 -5.27 -3.08 -0.16
N ASN A 227 -3.97 -2.91 -0.38
CA ASN A 227 -3.49 -2.32 -1.62
C ASN A 227 -3.86 -3.24 -2.79
N GLY A 228 -3.92 -2.68 -3.98
CA GLY A 228 -4.31 -3.47 -5.14
C GLY A 228 -3.91 -2.80 -6.45
N LEU A 229 -4.36 -3.40 -7.54
CA LEU A 229 -4.23 -2.93 -8.91
C LEU A 229 -5.60 -2.51 -9.43
N GLN A 230 -5.65 -1.49 -10.28
CA GLN A 230 -6.88 -1.15 -11.00
C GLN A 230 -7.20 -2.23 -12.03
N ILE A 231 -8.48 -2.45 -12.33
CA ILE A 231 -8.89 -3.41 -13.38
C ILE A 231 -8.18 -3.08 -14.69
N SER A 232 -8.14 -1.80 -15.05
CA SER A 232 -7.45 -1.32 -16.26
C SER A 232 -5.95 -1.61 -16.27
N GLU A 233 -5.29 -1.61 -15.10
CA GLU A 233 -3.89 -2.00 -14.98
C GLU A 233 -3.73 -3.51 -15.24
N ILE A 234 -4.57 -4.35 -14.63
CA ILE A 234 -4.52 -5.82 -14.80
C ILE A 234 -4.78 -6.20 -16.26
N GLU A 235 -5.80 -5.61 -16.89
CA GLU A 235 -6.09 -5.81 -18.33
C GLU A 235 -4.92 -5.33 -19.21
N GLY A 236 -4.31 -4.20 -18.85
CA GLY A 236 -3.11 -3.69 -19.52
C GLY A 236 -1.93 -4.65 -19.38
N TYR A 237 -1.71 -5.21 -18.20
CA TYR A 237 -0.67 -6.20 -17.93
C TYR A 237 -0.88 -7.49 -18.73
N GLU A 238 -2.13 -7.97 -18.82
CA GLU A 238 -2.45 -9.13 -19.64
C GLU A 238 -2.19 -8.88 -21.14
N LYS A 239 -2.56 -7.70 -21.65
CA LYS A 239 -2.26 -7.30 -23.04
C LYS A 239 -0.75 -7.26 -23.29
N ILE A 240 0.02 -6.69 -22.35
CA ILE A 240 1.50 -6.65 -22.42
C ILE A 240 2.02 -8.08 -22.44
N ARG A 241 1.60 -8.93 -21.49
CA ARG A 241 2.03 -10.32 -21.39
C ARG A 241 1.77 -11.13 -22.67
N ARG A 242 0.58 -10.97 -23.27
CA ARG A 242 0.22 -11.68 -24.52
C ARG A 242 1.06 -11.24 -25.73
N LYS A 243 1.47 -9.96 -25.79
CA LYS A 243 2.26 -9.38 -26.87
C LYS A 243 3.77 -9.55 -26.68
N THR A 244 4.19 -9.87 -25.46
CA THR A 244 5.59 -9.89 -25.08
C THR A 244 6.13 -11.31 -25.17
N ASN A 245 7.16 -11.50 -25.98
CA ASN A 245 7.91 -12.74 -25.99
C ASN A 245 8.70 -12.90 -24.69
N LYS A 246 8.64 -14.09 -24.12
CA LYS A 246 9.49 -14.43 -22.95
C LYS A 246 10.97 -14.33 -23.33
N HIS A 247 11.80 -14.05 -22.34
CA HIS A 247 13.25 -14.16 -22.53
C HIS A 247 13.60 -15.55 -22.99
N ARG A 248 14.65 -15.64 -23.84
CA ARG A 248 15.16 -16.91 -24.33
C ARG A 248 15.61 -17.82 -23.19
N LYS A 249 16.27 -17.24 -22.17
CA LYS A 249 16.64 -17.93 -20.93
C LYS A 249 15.50 -17.87 -19.92
N PHE A 250 15.42 -18.86 -19.07
CA PHE A 250 14.47 -18.87 -17.95
C PHE A 250 14.87 -17.82 -16.91
N THR A 251 14.13 -16.74 -16.86
CA THR A 251 14.50 -15.55 -16.10
C THR A 251 13.71 -15.45 -14.82
N VAL A 252 14.41 -15.35 -13.68
CA VAL A 252 13.86 -15.06 -12.35
C VAL A 252 14.07 -13.58 -12.05
N ILE A 253 12.99 -12.86 -11.71
CA ILE A 253 13.06 -11.41 -11.49
C ILE A 253 12.71 -11.02 -10.04
N TYR A 254 13.50 -10.08 -9.52
CA TYR A 254 13.18 -9.33 -8.31
C TYR A 254 13.01 -7.85 -8.65
N THR A 255 11.93 -7.24 -8.19
CA THR A 255 11.68 -5.80 -8.38
C THR A 255 11.47 -5.09 -7.05
N GLY A 256 12.02 -3.87 -6.91
CA GLY A 256 11.76 -2.97 -5.79
C GLY A 256 12.97 -2.64 -4.94
N MET A 257 12.71 -2.30 -3.66
CA MET A 257 13.75 -1.83 -2.76
C MET A 257 14.77 -2.93 -2.43
N ILE A 258 16.06 -2.60 -2.51
CA ILE A 258 17.19 -3.45 -2.09
C ILE A 258 17.58 -3.01 -0.67
N GLY A 259 16.68 -3.27 0.29
CA GLY A 259 16.83 -2.84 1.67
C GLY A 259 17.12 -3.99 2.63
N LEU A 260 17.38 -3.65 3.91
CA LEU A 260 17.62 -4.64 4.95
C LEU A 260 16.45 -5.64 5.14
N PRO A 261 15.17 -5.21 5.12
CA PRO A 261 14.06 -6.13 5.26
C PRO A 261 13.96 -7.17 4.15
N GLN A 262 14.31 -6.80 2.93
CA GLN A 262 14.20 -7.66 1.75
C GLN A 262 15.34 -8.65 1.60
N ASN A 263 16.48 -8.39 2.25
CA ASN A 263 17.68 -9.24 2.24
C ASN A 263 18.02 -9.81 0.86
N VAL A 264 18.14 -8.92 -0.14
CA VAL A 264 18.37 -9.30 -1.55
C VAL A 264 19.69 -10.07 -1.75
N THR A 265 20.60 -9.99 -0.77
CA THR A 265 21.83 -10.82 -0.76
C THR A 265 21.54 -12.32 -0.76
N SER A 266 20.38 -12.77 -0.23
CA SER A 266 19.93 -14.17 -0.33
C SER A 266 19.72 -14.60 -1.78
N LEU A 267 19.25 -13.69 -2.66
CA LEU A 267 19.05 -13.97 -4.08
C LEU A 267 20.37 -14.22 -4.81
N VAL A 268 21.44 -13.53 -4.41
CA VAL A 268 22.79 -13.78 -4.95
C VAL A 268 23.25 -15.20 -4.64
N ARG A 269 22.94 -15.71 -3.43
CA ARG A 269 23.23 -17.10 -3.06
C ARG A 269 22.40 -18.09 -3.87
N VAL A 270 21.13 -17.78 -4.15
CA VAL A 270 20.28 -18.60 -5.04
C VAL A 270 20.87 -18.65 -6.44
N ALA A 271 21.29 -17.50 -7.00
CA ALA A 271 21.93 -17.43 -8.32
C ALA A 271 23.23 -18.22 -8.34
N ARG A 272 24.03 -18.19 -7.26
CA ARG A 272 25.25 -18.99 -7.11
C ARG A 272 24.94 -20.48 -7.12
N ASN A 273 23.88 -20.94 -6.43
CA ASN A 273 23.50 -22.34 -6.41
C ASN A 273 23.09 -22.85 -7.80
N LEU A 274 22.46 -22.00 -8.61
CA LEU A 274 21.95 -22.36 -9.93
C LEU A 274 22.87 -21.95 -11.08
N ARG A 275 24.12 -21.51 -10.80
CA ARG A 275 25.07 -21.03 -11.82
C ARG A 275 25.49 -22.08 -12.85
N HIS A 276 25.36 -23.36 -12.49
CA HIS A 276 25.69 -24.50 -13.36
C HIS A 276 24.60 -24.79 -14.42
N ILE A 277 23.44 -24.12 -14.33
CA ILE A 277 22.33 -24.24 -15.28
C ILE A 277 22.36 -23.01 -16.19
N GLU A 278 22.94 -23.16 -17.37
CA GLU A 278 23.19 -22.04 -18.30
C GLU A 278 21.92 -21.33 -18.76
N ASP A 279 20.79 -22.03 -18.78
CA ASP A 279 19.49 -21.49 -19.18
C ASP A 279 18.78 -20.67 -18.11
N ILE A 280 19.27 -20.61 -16.87
CA ILE A 280 18.68 -19.82 -15.80
C ILE A 280 19.46 -18.52 -15.57
N GLU A 281 18.73 -17.41 -15.62
CA GLU A 281 19.28 -16.09 -15.30
C GLU A 281 18.42 -15.34 -14.27
N PHE A 282 19.05 -14.39 -13.56
CA PHE A 282 18.44 -13.57 -12.54
C PHE A 282 18.51 -12.10 -12.91
N LYS A 283 17.39 -11.39 -12.74
CA LYS A 283 17.30 -9.94 -12.89
C LYS A 283 16.89 -9.31 -11.56
N ILE A 284 17.62 -8.30 -11.13
CA ILE A 284 17.24 -7.45 -9.98
C ILE A 284 17.04 -6.04 -10.51
N ILE A 285 15.83 -5.49 -10.36
CA ILE A 285 15.52 -4.10 -10.74
C ILE A 285 15.20 -3.31 -9.47
N GLY A 286 16.06 -2.36 -9.11
CA GLY A 286 15.81 -1.56 -7.93
C GLY A 286 17.04 -0.84 -7.38
N THR A 287 16.81 -0.18 -6.23
CA THR A 287 17.86 0.51 -5.49
C THR A 287 17.62 0.40 -3.99
N GLY A 288 18.62 0.71 -3.19
CA GLY A 288 18.55 0.70 -1.74
C GLY A 288 19.90 0.53 -1.09
N ILE A 289 19.93 0.59 0.24
CA ILE A 289 21.15 0.61 1.04
C ILE A 289 22.01 -0.64 0.94
N GLN A 290 21.46 -1.76 0.48
CA GLN A 290 22.20 -3.01 0.28
C GLN A 290 22.65 -3.23 -1.19
N ARG A 291 22.39 -2.27 -2.09
CA ARG A 291 22.70 -2.44 -3.52
C ARG A 291 24.20 -2.70 -3.77
N GLU A 292 25.06 -1.92 -3.15
CA GLU A 292 26.52 -2.07 -3.27
C GLU A 292 26.96 -3.45 -2.78
N LYS A 293 26.46 -3.87 -1.60
CA LYS A 293 26.76 -5.20 -1.07
C LYS A 293 26.31 -6.34 -2.00
N VAL A 294 25.18 -6.16 -2.69
CA VAL A 294 24.70 -7.13 -3.69
C VAL A 294 25.67 -7.20 -4.86
N LEU A 295 26.15 -6.06 -5.37
CA LEU A 295 27.12 -6.00 -6.46
C LEU A 295 28.48 -6.61 -6.07
N GLU A 296 28.98 -6.29 -4.87
CA GLU A 296 30.22 -6.89 -4.31
C GLU A 296 30.13 -8.41 -4.22
N LEU A 297 28.97 -8.96 -3.80
CA LEU A 297 28.80 -10.41 -3.74
C LEU A 297 28.72 -11.07 -5.11
N ILE A 298 28.13 -10.40 -6.10
CA ILE A 298 28.08 -10.88 -7.48
C ILE A 298 29.51 -10.99 -8.05
N ASP A 299 30.30 -9.95 -7.84
CA ASP A 299 31.71 -9.91 -8.27
C ASP A 299 32.55 -10.94 -7.51
N HIS A 300 32.46 -10.99 -6.19
CA HIS A 300 33.18 -11.94 -5.34
C HIS A 300 32.97 -13.42 -5.75
N TYR A 301 31.73 -13.76 -6.17
CA TYR A 301 31.44 -15.13 -6.64
C TYR A 301 31.58 -15.32 -8.14
N ASP A 302 32.04 -14.31 -8.88
CA ASP A 302 32.15 -14.28 -10.36
C ASP A 302 30.90 -14.80 -11.07
N LEU A 303 29.70 -14.29 -10.64
CA LEU A 303 28.44 -14.74 -11.18
C LEU A 303 28.08 -14.06 -12.49
N LYS A 304 27.91 -14.86 -13.56
CA LYS A 304 27.52 -14.37 -14.90
C LYS A 304 26.01 -14.48 -15.16
N ASN A 305 25.31 -15.22 -14.31
CA ASN A 305 23.85 -15.49 -14.43
C ASN A 305 22.96 -14.52 -13.65
N ILE A 306 23.48 -13.42 -13.10
CA ILE A 306 22.71 -12.42 -12.35
C ILE A 306 23.12 -11.00 -12.75
N ARG A 307 22.12 -10.12 -12.93
CA ARG A 307 22.33 -8.70 -13.26
C ARG A 307 21.46 -7.79 -12.43
N VAL A 308 22.01 -6.63 -12.04
CA VAL A 308 21.34 -5.60 -11.26
C VAL A 308 21.11 -4.35 -12.12
N TYR A 309 19.86 -3.96 -12.28
CA TYR A 309 19.42 -2.79 -13.05
C TYR A 309 19.01 -1.65 -12.13
N ASN A 310 19.15 -0.43 -12.62
CA ASN A 310 18.64 0.76 -11.93
C ASN A 310 17.11 0.75 -11.88
N PRO A 311 16.52 1.51 -10.93
CA PRO A 311 15.05 1.73 -10.93
C PRO A 311 14.59 2.29 -12.27
N MET A 312 13.42 1.87 -12.68
CA MET A 312 12.76 2.33 -13.91
C MET A 312 11.28 2.64 -13.65
N PRO A 313 10.62 3.41 -14.53
CA PRO A 313 9.19 3.71 -14.42
C PRO A 313 8.34 2.43 -14.36
N LYS A 314 7.18 2.50 -13.67
CA LYS A 314 6.32 1.33 -13.40
C LYS A 314 5.95 0.56 -14.67
N ASN A 315 5.58 1.26 -15.75
CA ASN A 315 5.25 0.65 -17.03
C ASN A 315 6.41 -0.19 -17.59
N LYS A 316 7.64 0.31 -17.51
CA LYS A 316 8.84 -0.41 -17.95
C LYS A 316 9.16 -1.62 -17.06
N VAL A 317 8.95 -1.49 -15.73
CA VAL A 317 9.06 -2.63 -14.82
C VAL A 317 8.08 -3.72 -15.19
N VAL A 318 6.82 -3.37 -15.47
CA VAL A 318 5.79 -4.33 -15.89
C VAL A 318 6.17 -5.04 -17.18
N GLU A 319 6.66 -4.32 -18.20
CA GLU A 319 7.15 -4.90 -19.43
C GLU A 319 8.29 -5.90 -19.20
N GLU A 320 9.25 -5.56 -18.32
CA GLU A 320 10.36 -6.45 -17.96
C GLU A 320 9.89 -7.68 -17.17
N VAL A 321 8.97 -7.50 -16.20
CA VAL A 321 8.39 -8.62 -15.45
C VAL A 321 7.61 -9.55 -16.36
N ALA A 322 6.85 -9.00 -17.32
CA ALA A 322 6.08 -9.79 -18.28
C ALA A 322 6.97 -10.68 -19.18
N LYS A 323 8.24 -10.30 -19.42
CA LYS A 323 9.24 -11.11 -20.13
C LYS A 323 9.80 -12.25 -19.29
N CYS A 324 9.70 -12.17 -17.98
CA CYS A 324 10.31 -13.11 -17.05
C CYS A 324 9.39 -14.29 -16.74
N HIS A 325 9.95 -15.33 -16.10
CA HIS A 325 9.24 -16.58 -15.83
C HIS A 325 8.81 -16.70 -14.37
N ILE A 326 9.58 -16.20 -13.43
CA ILE A 326 9.28 -16.25 -11.98
C ILE A 326 9.49 -14.87 -11.37
N GLY A 327 8.52 -14.42 -10.57
CA GLY A 327 8.67 -13.29 -9.66
C GLY A 327 9.21 -13.77 -8.31
N LEU A 328 10.32 -13.21 -7.85
CA LEU A 328 10.91 -13.58 -6.57
C LEU A 328 10.62 -12.53 -5.50
N ALA A 329 10.12 -12.99 -4.34
CA ALA A 329 9.90 -12.17 -3.17
C ALA A 329 10.67 -12.73 -1.97
N HIS A 330 11.24 -11.84 -1.16
CA HIS A 330 11.93 -12.24 0.06
C HIS A 330 11.76 -11.20 1.15
N LEU A 331 11.58 -11.64 2.38
CA LEU A 331 11.62 -10.87 3.61
C LEU A 331 12.46 -11.62 4.64
N ARG A 332 13.20 -10.88 5.44
CA ARG A 332 13.93 -11.46 6.59
C ARG A 332 12.97 -12.00 7.62
N LYS A 333 13.40 -13.00 8.36
CA LYS A 333 12.67 -13.51 9.53
C LYS A 333 12.60 -12.44 10.63
N ASP A 334 11.44 -11.80 10.76
CA ASP A 334 11.13 -10.82 11.80
C ASP A 334 9.61 -10.73 11.93
N SER A 335 9.10 -10.85 13.15
CA SER A 335 7.67 -10.83 13.45
C SER A 335 6.92 -9.59 12.93
N ALA A 336 7.62 -8.47 12.72
CA ALA A 336 7.02 -7.28 12.11
C ALA A 336 6.72 -7.48 10.61
N PHE A 337 7.49 -8.32 9.92
CA PHE A 337 7.29 -8.61 8.49
C PHE A 337 6.29 -9.74 8.27
N ASP A 338 6.02 -10.58 9.29
CA ASP A 338 5.01 -11.64 9.20
C ASP A 338 3.59 -11.11 9.02
N LEU A 339 3.38 -9.85 9.37
CA LEU A 339 2.06 -9.22 9.33
C LEU A 339 1.77 -8.48 8.01
N VAL A 340 2.75 -8.34 7.12
CA VAL A 340 2.61 -7.54 5.89
C VAL A 340 2.61 -8.39 4.63
N ILE A 341 2.06 -7.83 3.54
CA ILE A 341 2.20 -8.36 2.19
C ILE A 341 3.03 -7.38 1.35
N PRO A 342 4.17 -7.79 0.81
CA PRO A 342 4.94 -6.98 -0.12
C PRO A 342 4.16 -6.70 -1.41
N GLY A 343 4.10 -5.43 -1.84
CA GLY A 343 3.35 -5.02 -3.03
C GLY A 343 3.75 -5.77 -4.31
N LYS A 344 5.02 -6.17 -4.44
CA LYS A 344 5.51 -6.95 -5.57
C LYS A 344 4.79 -8.30 -5.76
N ILE A 345 4.31 -8.91 -4.67
CA ILE A 345 3.53 -10.16 -4.74
C ILE A 345 2.24 -9.89 -5.50
N ILE A 346 1.56 -8.78 -5.19
CA ILE A 346 0.33 -8.35 -5.87
C ILE A 346 0.63 -8.01 -7.34
N ASP A 347 1.74 -7.30 -7.60
CA ASP A 347 2.16 -6.97 -8.97
C ASP A 347 2.44 -8.24 -9.79
N TYR A 348 3.15 -9.23 -9.23
CA TYR A 348 3.44 -10.49 -9.92
C TYR A 348 2.17 -11.31 -10.21
N MET A 349 1.24 -11.36 -9.23
CA MET A 349 -0.08 -11.96 -9.44
C MET A 349 -0.83 -11.28 -10.58
N GLY A 350 -0.91 -9.93 -10.57
CA GLY A 350 -1.63 -9.17 -11.59
C GLY A 350 -1.01 -9.27 -12.98
N ILE A 351 0.32 -9.43 -13.07
CA ILE A 351 1.02 -9.65 -14.35
C ILE A 351 0.87 -11.11 -14.80
N GLY A 352 0.58 -12.02 -13.88
CA GLY A 352 0.38 -13.43 -14.15
C GLY A 352 1.70 -14.18 -14.36
N ILE A 353 2.65 -14.00 -13.45
CA ILE A 353 3.85 -14.84 -13.35
C ILE A 353 3.85 -15.59 -12.02
N PRO A 354 4.27 -16.87 -11.99
CA PRO A 354 4.44 -17.62 -10.76
C PRO A 354 5.36 -16.93 -9.77
N ILE A 355 5.09 -17.14 -8.48
CA ILE A 355 5.86 -16.54 -7.39
C ILE A 355 6.71 -17.62 -6.70
N VAL A 356 7.97 -17.32 -6.46
CA VAL A 356 8.80 -18.07 -5.50
C VAL A 356 9.16 -17.10 -4.38
N ALA A 357 8.86 -17.47 -3.13
CA ALA A 357 9.03 -16.54 -2.03
C ALA A 357 9.68 -17.17 -0.81
N GLY A 358 10.69 -16.48 -0.25
CA GLY A 358 11.25 -16.73 1.07
C GLY A 358 10.57 -15.79 2.07
N VAL A 359 9.41 -16.19 2.60
CA VAL A 359 8.58 -15.37 3.49
C VAL A 359 7.80 -16.22 4.48
N GLU A 360 7.40 -15.62 5.60
CA GLU A 360 6.51 -16.21 6.60
C GLU A 360 5.22 -15.39 6.75
N GLY A 361 4.35 -15.80 7.66
CA GLY A 361 3.18 -15.04 8.10
C GLY A 361 2.15 -14.80 7.01
N TYR A 362 1.63 -13.56 6.94
CA TYR A 362 0.52 -13.22 6.05
C TYR A 362 0.89 -13.28 4.56
N ALA A 363 2.12 -12.94 4.19
CA ALA A 363 2.57 -13.06 2.81
C ALA A 363 2.62 -14.52 2.34
N ALA A 364 3.15 -15.42 3.17
CA ALA A 364 3.16 -16.85 2.91
C ALA A 364 1.74 -17.41 2.78
N LYS A 365 0.85 -17.02 3.71
CA LYS A 365 -0.56 -17.40 3.66
C LYS A 365 -1.23 -17.01 2.35
N VAL A 366 -1.03 -15.77 1.90
CA VAL A 366 -1.64 -15.28 0.64
C VAL A 366 -1.15 -16.07 -0.57
N ILE A 367 0.15 -16.36 -0.68
CA ILE A 367 0.70 -17.14 -1.79
C ILE A 367 0.15 -18.58 -1.78
N ASN A 368 0.05 -19.20 -0.60
CA ASN A 368 -0.48 -20.56 -0.46
C ASN A 368 -2.00 -20.62 -0.73
N ASP A 369 -2.79 -19.70 -0.13
CA ASP A 369 -4.25 -19.63 -0.33
C ASP A 369 -4.62 -19.34 -1.79
N SER A 370 -3.79 -18.58 -2.50
CA SER A 370 -3.98 -18.27 -3.90
C SER A 370 -3.42 -19.31 -4.86
N GLU A 371 -2.66 -20.27 -4.34
CA GLU A 371 -1.92 -21.22 -5.18
C GLU A 371 -1.16 -20.51 -6.33
N SER A 372 -0.56 -19.36 -6.04
CA SER A 372 0.12 -18.53 -7.04
C SER A 372 1.62 -18.80 -7.15
N GLY A 373 2.13 -19.77 -6.37
CA GLY A 373 3.55 -20.07 -6.36
C GLY A 373 3.99 -20.96 -5.20
N LEU A 374 5.27 -20.91 -4.89
CA LEU A 374 5.91 -21.71 -3.86
C LEU A 374 6.53 -20.83 -2.78
N VAL A 375 6.31 -21.24 -1.53
CA VAL A 375 6.83 -20.55 -0.34
C VAL A 375 7.88 -21.43 0.33
N VAL A 376 8.96 -20.81 0.77
CA VAL A 376 9.99 -21.43 1.62
C VAL A 376 10.27 -20.53 2.82
N GLU A 377 10.96 -21.06 3.83
CA GLU A 377 11.41 -20.26 4.98
C GLU A 377 12.27 -19.07 4.54
N PRO A 378 12.19 -17.93 5.24
CA PRO A 378 13.13 -16.84 5.04
C PRO A 378 14.59 -17.31 5.14
N ASP A 379 15.43 -16.78 4.26
CA ASP A 379 16.86 -17.07 4.16
C ASP A 379 17.21 -18.54 3.81
N ASP A 380 16.23 -19.39 3.49
CA ASP A 380 16.46 -20.72 2.90
C ASP A 380 16.73 -20.61 1.38
N TYR A 381 17.96 -20.21 1.03
CA TYR A 381 18.37 -20.10 -0.37
C TYR A 381 18.47 -21.46 -1.09
N VAL A 382 18.59 -22.58 -0.36
CA VAL A 382 18.57 -23.91 -0.95
C VAL A 382 17.15 -24.30 -1.32
N GLY A 383 16.19 -24.06 -0.42
CA GLY A 383 14.76 -24.24 -0.68
C GLY A 383 14.27 -23.37 -1.82
N LEU A 384 14.69 -22.07 -1.88
CA LEU A 384 14.38 -21.18 -3.00
C LEU A 384 14.90 -21.74 -4.33
N SER A 385 16.14 -22.27 -4.35
CA SER A 385 16.72 -22.87 -5.55
C SER A 385 15.92 -24.10 -6.01
N LYS A 386 15.51 -24.97 -5.07
CA LYS A 386 14.65 -26.15 -5.36
C LYS A 386 13.28 -25.74 -5.89
N ALA A 387 12.66 -24.70 -5.30
CA ALA A 387 11.35 -24.20 -5.73
C ALA A 387 11.42 -23.61 -7.16
N ILE A 388 12.49 -22.87 -7.51
CA ILE A 388 12.73 -22.38 -8.87
C ILE A 388 12.85 -23.56 -9.84
N MET A 389 13.67 -24.57 -9.49
CA MET A 389 13.87 -25.76 -10.32
C MET A 389 12.59 -26.57 -10.55
N LYS A 390 11.70 -26.61 -9.56
CA LYS A 390 10.41 -27.28 -9.70
C LYS A 390 9.56 -26.61 -10.78
N ILE A 391 9.48 -25.28 -10.81
CA ILE A 391 8.72 -24.55 -11.83
C ILE A 391 9.45 -24.57 -13.20
N TYR A 392 10.79 -24.53 -13.19
CA TYR A 392 11.59 -24.65 -14.40
C TYR A 392 11.35 -25.95 -15.16
N ASN A 393 11.27 -27.07 -14.42
CA ASN A 393 11.10 -28.42 -14.99
C ASN A 393 9.65 -28.78 -15.31
N ASP A 394 8.67 -28.02 -14.83
CA ASP A 394 7.25 -28.34 -15.00
C ASP A 394 6.43 -27.17 -15.52
N LYS A 395 6.22 -27.16 -16.84
CA LYS A 395 5.40 -26.17 -17.53
C LYS A 395 3.94 -26.12 -17.04
N LYS A 396 3.39 -27.26 -16.61
CA LYS A 396 2.00 -27.31 -16.08
C LYS A 396 1.91 -26.57 -14.76
N SER A 397 2.85 -26.76 -13.86
CA SER A 397 2.94 -25.98 -12.62
C SER A 397 3.10 -24.49 -12.89
N TYR A 398 3.89 -24.11 -13.90
CA TYR A 398 4.02 -22.70 -14.31
C TYR A 398 2.67 -22.09 -14.70
N GLU A 399 1.92 -22.75 -15.60
CA GLU A 399 0.62 -22.28 -16.08
C GLU A 399 -0.43 -22.24 -14.96
N TYR A 400 -0.42 -23.23 -14.09
CA TYR A 400 -1.29 -23.34 -12.92
C TYR A 400 -1.11 -22.15 -11.95
N TYR A 401 0.11 -21.92 -11.49
CA TYR A 401 0.40 -20.82 -10.56
C TYR A 401 0.14 -19.44 -11.18
N SER A 402 0.49 -19.26 -12.46
CA SER A 402 0.24 -18.04 -13.20
C SER A 402 -1.23 -17.67 -13.25
N LYS A 403 -2.10 -18.63 -13.61
CA LYS A 403 -3.54 -18.43 -13.70
C LYS A 403 -4.16 -18.15 -12.34
N ASN A 404 -3.85 -18.97 -11.34
CA ASN A 404 -4.40 -18.83 -10.00
C ASN A 404 -4.02 -17.49 -9.36
N GLY A 405 -2.77 -17.04 -9.57
CA GLY A 405 -2.33 -15.72 -9.11
C GLY A 405 -3.16 -14.58 -9.71
N MET A 406 -3.42 -14.61 -11.02
CA MET A 406 -4.24 -13.60 -11.69
C MET A 406 -5.69 -13.60 -11.18
N ASP A 407 -6.31 -14.79 -11.10
CA ASP A 407 -7.68 -14.94 -10.62
C ASP A 407 -7.82 -14.45 -9.18
N TYR A 408 -6.85 -14.76 -8.33
CA TYR A 408 -6.83 -14.28 -6.95
C TYR A 408 -6.65 -12.76 -6.86
N CYS A 409 -5.77 -12.18 -7.68
CA CYS A 409 -5.54 -10.74 -7.75
C CYS A 409 -6.82 -9.99 -8.13
N LEU A 410 -7.52 -10.43 -9.17
CA LEU A 410 -8.79 -9.85 -9.61
C LEU A 410 -9.86 -9.90 -8.52
N ASN A 411 -9.94 -10.99 -7.77
CA ASN A 411 -10.97 -11.18 -6.75
C ASN A 411 -10.66 -10.46 -5.43
N ASN A 412 -9.38 -10.37 -5.03
CA ASN A 412 -8.99 -9.92 -3.69
C ASN A 412 -8.20 -8.62 -3.67
N PHE A 413 -7.47 -8.29 -4.73
CA PHE A 413 -6.60 -7.12 -4.83
C PHE A 413 -7.01 -6.13 -5.91
N CYS A 414 -8.26 -6.18 -6.37
CA CYS A 414 -8.84 -5.17 -7.26
C CYS A 414 -9.15 -3.89 -6.46
N VAL A 415 -8.61 -2.76 -6.89
CA VAL A 415 -8.77 -1.45 -6.24
C VAL A 415 -10.24 -1.05 -6.21
N GLU A 416 -10.97 -1.21 -7.30
CA GLU A 416 -12.37 -0.83 -7.42
C GLU A 416 -13.24 -1.55 -6.39
N ASN A 417 -13.08 -2.87 -6.26
CA ASN A 417 -13.80 -3.67 -5.25
C ASN A 417 -13.45 -3.26 -3.82
N ASN A 418 -12.18 -2.92 -3.58
CA ASN A 418 -11.70 -2.50 -2.27
C ASN A 418 -12.21 -1.11 -1.90
N LEU A 419 -12.32 -0.20 -2.87
CA LEU A 419 -12.83 1.15 -2.65
C LEU A 419 -14.34 1.15 -2.36
N ILE A 420 -15.12 0.22 -2.92
CA ILE A 420 -16.53 0.01 -2.55
C ILE A 420 -16.64 -0.26 -1.04
N LYS A 421 -15.77 -1.12 -0.49
CA LYS A 421 -15.73 -1.38 0.97
C LYS A 421 -15.38 -0.14 1.78
N TYR A 422 -14.55 0.74 1.21
CA TYR A 422 -14.18 2.01 1.86
C TYR A 422 -15.36 2.97 1.90
N ILE A 423 -16.09 3.12 0.78
CA ILE A 423 -17.30 3.95 0.72
C ILE A 423 -18.37 3.43 1.70
N ASP A 424 -18.65 2.12 1.72
CA ASP A 424 -19.58 1.51 2.68
C ASP A 424 -19.19 1.78 4.15
N LEU A 425 -17.88 1.73 4.46
CA LEU A 425 -17.40 2.09 5.79
C LEU A 425 -17.65 3.56 6.11
N ILE A 426 -17.37 4.47 5.18
CA ILE A 426 -17.59 5.91 5.36
C ILE A 426 -19.06 6.18 5.62
N GLU A 427 -19.96 5.66 4.79
CA GLU A 427 -21.39 5.83 4.96
C GLU A 427 -21.89 5.34 6.33
N ARG A 428 -21.43 4.17 6.77
CA ARG A 428 -21.81 3.62 8.09
C ARG A 428 -21.28 4.43 9.26
N VAL A 429 -20.09 5.02 9.12
CA VAL A 429 -19.46 5.84 10.18
C VAL A 429 -20.17 7.19 10.29
N THR A 430 -20.58 7.78 9.16
CA THR A 430 -21.20 9.10 9.11
C THR A 430 -22.71 9.05 9.41
N ARG A 431 -23.47 8.09 8.83
CA ARG A 431 -24.94 7.94 9.07
C ARG A 431 -25.31 7.66 10.51
N ARG A 432 -24.42 7.09 11.32
CA ARG A 432 -24.70 6.84 12.75
C ARG A 432 -25.00 8.13 13.54
N ASN A 433 -24.67 9.30 13.00
CA ASN A 433 -25.00 10.59 13.60
C ASN A 433 -26.44 11.04 13.25
N ASP A 434 -26.97 10.66 12.09
CA ASP A 434 -28.32 11.09 11.67
C ASP A 434 -29.39 10.46 12.53
N TYR A 435 -29.24 9.20 12.95
CA TYR A 435 -30.17 8.55 13.87
C TYR A 435 -30.14 9.17 15.27
N VAL A 436 -28.96 9.52 15.78
CA VAL A 436 -28.81 10.16 17.11
C VAL A 436 -29.34 11.60 17.10
N LYS A 437 -29.22 12.29 15.96
CA LYS A 437 -29.75 13.65 15.80
C LYS A 437 -31.28 13.64 15.69
N LYS A 438 -31.83 12.73 14.88
CA LYS A 438 -33.28 12.54 14.76
C LYS A 438 -33.95 12.16 16.08
N ASP A 439 -33.32 11.28 16.88
CA ASP A 439 -33.80 10.89 18.20
C ASP A 439 -33.75 12.06 19.21
N ARG A 440 -32.76 12.96 19.12
CA ARG A 440 -32.69 14.19 19.94
C ARG A 440 -33.76 15.21 19.52
N ASP A 441 -33.91 15.42 18.22
CA ASP A 441 -34.88 16.40 17.70
C ASP A 441 -36.29 15.93 18.01
N VAL A 442 -36.61 14.64 17.87
CA VAL A 442 -37.91 14.05 18.29
C VAL A 442 -38.13 14.14 19.80
N ARG A 443 -37.09 13.94 20.63
CA ARG A 443 -37.19 14.10 22.09
C ARG A 443 -37.34 15.56 22.54
N MET A 444 -36.74 16.50 21.80
CA MET A 444 -36.90 17.93 22.11
C MET A 444 -38.30 18.44 21.69
N GLU A 445 -38.84 17.94 20.59
CA GLU A 445 -40.23 18.25 20.18
C GLU A 445 -41.27 17.65 21.13
N SER A 446 -41.00 16.47 21.71
CA SER A 446 -41.89 15.84 22.71
C SER A 446 -41.80 16.45 24.14
N LEU A 447 -40.79 17.32 24.39
CA LEU A 447 -40.67 18.07 25.66
C LEU A 447 -41.27 19.49 25.57
N HIS A 448 -41.73 19.91 24.39
CA HIS A 448 -42.38 21.19 24.15
C HIS A 448 -43.87 21.04 23.80
N GLN A 449 -44.44 19.83 23.88
CA GLN A 449 -45.87 19.51 23.92
C GLN A 449 -46.27 19.08 25.35
#